data_c083ca6bce753ba4de588e0a4484762e
#
_entry.id   c083ca6bce753ba4de588e0a4484762e
#
_cell.length_a   1.000
_cell.length_b   1.000
_cell.length_c   1.000
_cell.angle_alpha   90.00
_cell.angle_beta   90.00
_cell.angle_gamma   90.00
#
_symmetry.space_group_name_H-M   'P 1'
#
loop_
_entity.id
_entity.type
_entity.pdbx_description
1 polymer ?
#
loop_
_entity_poly.entity_id
_entity_poly.type
_entity_poly.pdbx_seq_one_letter_code
_entity_poly.pdbx_strand_id
1 'polypeptide(L)'
;MSRVIVIEFVSVDGVMQDPDGNEGFRQGGWAFRYGPEPVTGDPFGLGELLDTSTLLLGRGTWQLLSKIWPGRDDEFSAKMNAMPKLVASRSLALATEWQNSSVLDGDLVATVRERKRASDIMVMGSTSVVRTLTTHDLVDEYRLLIFPVVLGSGERLFPDGTVPADLTLESARTKGQAVRIIYTRTRGQ
;
A
#
# COMPACT_ATOMS: atom_id res chain seq x y z
N MET A 1 -7.69 -7.49 17.49
CA MET A 1 -6.23 -7.26 17.40
C MET A 1 -5.97 -6.37 16.22
N SER A 2 -5.08 -5.39 16.37
CA SER A 2 -4.74 -4.49 15.26
C SER A 2 -3.88 -5.20 14.22
N ARG A 3 -3.97 -4.76 12.96
CA ARG A 3 -3.43 -5.43 11.78
C ARG A 3 -2.42 -4.56 11.04
N VAL A 4 -1.51 -5.20 10.34
CA VAL A 4 -0.73 -4.59 9.25
C VAL A 4 -1.39 -5.00 7.93
N ILE A 5 -1.86 -4.02 7.18
CA ILE A 5 -2.68 -4.16 5.99
C ILE A 5 -1.93 -3.58 4.81
N VAL A 6 -1.50 -4.41 3.87
CA VAL A 6 -0.87 -3.97 2.61
C VAL A 6 -1.97 -3.65 1.61
N ILE A 7 -1.93 -2.45 1.03
CA ILE A 7 -2.85 -1.99 -0.01
C ILE A 7 -2.05 -1.65 -1.27
N GLU A 8 -2.27 -2.39 -2.37
CA GLU A 8 -1.46 -2.24 -3.59
C GLU A 8 -2.26 -2.48 -4.87
N PHE A 9 -1.90 -1.74 -5.91
CA PHE A 9 -2.24 -2.08 -7.29
C PHE A 9 -1.25 -3.12 -7.80
N VAL A 10 -1.77 -4.16 -8.44
CA VAL A 10 -0.95 -5.30 -8.88
C VAL A 10 -1.38 -5.74 -10.28
N SER A 11 -0.42 -6.03 -11.15
CA SER A 11 -0.68 -6.69 -12.43
C SER A 11 -0.99 -8.18 -12.24
N VAL A 12 -1.52 -8.86 -13.26
CA VAL A 12 -1.76 -10.32 -13.20
C VAL A 12 -0.49 -11.10 -12.93
N ASP A 13 0.67 -10.63 -13.41
CA ASP A 13 1.97 -11.25 -13.15
C ASP A 13 2.68 -10.73 -11.89
N GLY A 14 1.95 -10.02 -11.01
CA GLY A 14 2.39 -9.67 -9.67
C GLY A 14 3.25 -8.40 -9.57
N VAL A 15 3.38 -7.61 -10.62
CA VAL A 15 4.14 -6.36 -10.59
C VAL A 15 3.33 -5.27 -9.91
N MET A 16 3.95 -4.51 -9.00
CA MET A 16 3.37 -3.38 -8.29
C MET A 16 4.07 -2.04 -8.61
N GLN A 17 5.14 -2.07 -9.41
CA GLN A 17 5.94 -0.90 -9.73
C GLN A 17 5.19 0.09 -10.61
N ASP A 18 5.24 1.37 -10.23
CA ASP A 18 4.84 2.54 -11.03
C ASP A 18 3.44 2.43 -11.67
N PRO A 19 2.38 2.11 -10.90
CA PRO A 19 1.04 1.92 -11.45
C PRO A 19 0.46 3.20 -12.07
N ASP A 20 0.91 4.37 -11.63
CA ASP A 20 0.46 5.68 -12.08
C ASP A 20 1.38 6.34 -13.13
N GLY A 21 2.58 5.81 -13.37
CA GLY A 21 3.50 6.27 -14.40
C GLY A 21 4.39 7.45 -13.98
N ASN A 22 4.53 7.72 -12.69
CA ASN A 22 5.28 8.86 -12.17
C ASN A 22 6.70 8.53 -11.69
N GLU A 23 7.09 7.25 -11.69
CA GLU A 23 8.40 6.78 -11.23
C GLU A 23 9.39 6.53 -12.39
N GLY A 24 8.95 6.64 -13.65
CA GLY A 24 9.78 6.48 -14.85
C GLY A 24 10.00 5.03 -15.27
N PHE A 25 9.20 4.10 -14.80
CA PHE A 25 9.23 2.72 -15.28
C PHE A 25 8.71 2.66 -16.72
N ARG A 26 9.38 1.91 -17.61
CA ARG A 26 9.05 1.86 -19.05
C ARG A 26 7.59 1.49 -19.32
N GLN A 27 7.01 0.60 -18.52
CA GLN A 27 5.61 0.19 -18.62
C GLN A 27 4.70 0.89 -17.61
N GLY A 28 5.16 1.94 -16.93
CA GLY A 28 4.40 2.69 -15.93
C GLY A 28 3.05 3.21 -16.43
N GLY A 29 2.19 3.63 -15.50
CA GLY A 29 0.85 4.13 -15.79
C GLY A 29 -0.15 3.03 -16.17
N TRP A 30 0.17 1.78 -15.92
CA TRP A 30 -0.63 0.64 -16.35
C TRP A 30 -1.99 0.55 -15.66
N ALA A 31 -2.11 1.01 -14.40
CA ALA A 31 -3.38 0.94 -13.67
C ALA A 31 -4.44 1.91 -14.24
N PHE A 32 -4.00 3.04 -14.83
CA PHE A 32 -4.90 4.07 -15.35
C PHE A 32 -5.35 3.85 -16.80
N ARG A 33 -4.87 2.80 -17.46
CA ARG A 33 -5.27 2.43 -18.83
C ARG A 33 -6.70 1.89 -18.92
N TYR A 34 -7.30 1.51 -17.78
CA TYR A 34 -8.61 0.85 -17.70
C TYR A 34 -9.75 1.79 -17.31
N GLY A 35 -9.56 3.09 -17.53
CA GLY A 35 -10.52 4.13 -17.18
C GLY A 35 -10.51 4.48 -15.69
N PRO A 36 -11.38 5.40 -15.26
CA PRO A 36 -11.38 5.91 -13.89
C PRO A 36 -12.00 4.95 -12.87
N GLU A 37 -12.94 4.11 -13.26
CA GLU A 37 -13.72 3.29 -12.35
C GLU A 37 -12.88 2.43 -11.37
N PRO A 38 -11.81 1.75 -11.81
CA PRO A 38 -10.99 0.96 -10.89
C PRO A 38 -10.28 1.79 -9.83
N VAL A 39 -9.87 3.03 -10.16
CA VAL A 39 -8.93 3.82 -9.36
C VAL A 39 -9.57 4.98 -8.60
N THR A 40 -10.87 5.24 -8.77
CA THR A 40 -11.57 6.35 -8.11
C THR A 40 -12.29 5.93 -6.83
N GLY A 41 -12.56 6.90 -5.95
CA GLY A 41 -13.17 6.69 -4.65
C GLY A 41 -12.28 5.86 -3.74
N ASP A 42 -12.86 4.88 -3.06
CA ASP A 42 -12.15 3.90 -2.22
C ASP A 42 -11.88 2.61 -3.02
N PRO A 43 -10.76 2.51 -3.73
CA PRO A 43 -10.49 1.35 -4.59
C PRO A 43 -10.21 0.08 -3.79
N PHE A 44 -9.72 0.20 -2.57
CA PHE A 44 -9.33 -0.93 -1.73
C PHE A 44 -10.44 -1.37 -0.75
N GLY A 45 -11.55 -0.62 -0.65
CA GLY A 45 -12.62 -0.90 0.30
C GLY A 45 -12.17 -0.67 1.75
N LEU A 46 -11.49 0.43 2.00
CA LEU A 46 -10.91 0.75 3.30
C LEU A 46 -11.96 1.15 4.33
N GLY A 47 -12.99 1.92 3.90
CA GLY A 47 -14.07 2.32 4.80
C GLY A 47 -13.56 3.00 6.07
N GLU A 48 -13.93 2.46 7.24
CA GLU A 48 -13.56 3.00 8.56
C GLU A 48 -12.05 2.93 8.86
N LEU A 49 -11.28 2.12 8.15
CA LEU A 49 -9.82 2.10 8.31
C LEU A 49 -9.17 3.45 8.01
N LEU A 50 -9.78 4.24 7.13
CA LEU A 50 -9.32 5.60 6.82
C LEU A 50 -9.37 6.55 8.03
N ASP A 51 -10.27 6.28 8.97
CA ASP A 51 -10.47 7.12 10.16
C ASP A 51 -9.68 6.60 11.39
N THR A 52 -9.24 5.33 11.37
CA THR A 52 -8.71 4.64 12.57
C THR A 52 -7.27 4.15 12.43
N SER A 53 -6.70 4.14 11.21
CA SER A 53 -5.38 3.58 10.95
C SER A 53 -4.30 4.64 10.77
N THR A 54 -3.04 4.19 10.84
CA THR A 54 -1.87 4.98 10.41
C THR A 54 -1.41 4.50 9.03
N LEU A 55 -1.12 5.41 8.10
CA LEU A 55 -0.58 5.10 6.79
C LEU A 55 0.96 5.04 6.85
N LEU A 56 1.54 3.89 6.59
CA LEU A 56 2.98 3.68 6.49
C LEU A 56 3.41 3.72 5.02
N LEU A 57 4.40 4.53 4.73
CA LEU A 57 4.93 4.76 3.38
C LEU A 57 6.45 4.69 3.38
N GLY A 58 7.03 4.15 2.31
CA GLY A 58 8.44 4.39 2.02
C GLY A 58 8.67 5.82 1.54
N ARG A 59 9.90 6.32 1.70
CA ARG A 59 10.27 7.69 1.31
C ARG A 59 9.87 8.04 -0.12
N GLY A 60 10.23 7.20 -1.10
CA GLY A 60 9.95 7.48 -2.51
C GLY A 60 8.45 7.62 -2.79
N THR A 61 7.65 6.67 -2.29
CA THR A 61 6.20 6.70 -2.41
C THR A 61 5.61 7.94 -1.72
N TRP A 62 6.08 8.28 -0.51
CA TRP A 62 5.63 9.48 0.18
C TRP A 62 5.97 10.76 -0.59
N GLN A 63 7.19 10.88 -1.12
CA GLN A 63 7.62 12.03 -1.92
C GLN A 63 6.81 12.22 -3.21
N LEU A 64 6.38 11.11 -3.81
CA LEU A 64 5.50 11.13 -4.97
C LEU A 64 4.09 11.57 -4.57
N LEU A 65 3.50 10.90 -3.60
CA LEU A 65 2.12 11.13 -3.18
C LEU A 65 1.92 12.50 -2.51
N SER A 66 2.92 13.02 -1.82
CA SER A 66 2.89 14.37 -1.21
C SER A 66 2.72 15.50 -2.22
N LYS A 67 3.04 15.27 -3.49
CA LYS A 67 2.82 16.23 -4.58
C LYS A 67 1.40 16.15 -5.17
N ILE A 68 0.71 15.04 -4.97
CA ILE A 68 -0.57 14.73 -5.63
C ILE A 68 -1.74 14.90 -4.66
N TRP A 69 -1.65 14.31 -3.47
CA TRP A 69 -2.78 14.20 -2.55
C TRP A 69 -3.22 15.52 -1.90
N PRO A 70 -2.32 16.43 -1.47
CA PRO A 70 -2.74 17.69 -0.84
C PRO A 70 -3.60 18.59 -1.73
N GLY A 71 -3.49 18.44 -3.06
CA GLY A 71 -4.28 19.22 -4.02
C GLY A 71 -5.64 18.64 -4.37
N ARG A 72 -6.04 17.51 -3.77
CA ARG A 72 -7.32 16.82 -4.01
C ARG A 72 -8.33 17.17 -2.93
N ASP A 73 -9.60 17.30 -3.32
CA ASP A 73 -10.70 17.73 -2.46
C ASP A 73 -11.90 16.75 -2.40
N ASP A 74 -11.83 15.61 -3.11
CA ASP A 74 -12.86 14.59 -3.00
C ASP A 74 -12.84 13.93 -1.59
N GLU A 75 -13.96 13.32 -1.20
CA GLU A 75 -14.15 12.75 0.15
C GLU A 75 -13.07 11.73 0.53
N PHE A 76 -12.70 10.85 -0.41
CA PHE A 76 -11.66 9.85 -0.17
C PHE A 76 -10.30 10.51 0.06
N SER A 77 -9.97 11.51 -0.78
CA SER A 77 -8.73 12.27 -0.66
C SER A 77 -8.66 13.08 0.63
N ALA A 78 -9.77 13.66 1.07
CA ALA A 78 -9.85 14.37 2.34
C ALA A 78 -9.51 13.44 3.53
N LYS A 79 -10.05 12.22 3.55
CA LYS A 79 -9.71 11.21 4.57
C LYS A 79 -8.24 10.79 4.49
N MET A 80 -7.71 10.49 3.30
CA MET A 80 -6.29 10.18 3.10
C MET A 80 -5.36 11.31 3.58
N ASN A 81 -5.75 12.57 3.35
CA ASN A 81 -5.01 13.74 3.81
C ASN A 81 -5.07 13.88 5.34
N ALA A 82 -6.20 13.55 5.96
CA ALA A 82 -6.41 13.67 7.42
C ALA A 82 -5.68 12.60 8.24
N MET A 83 -5.52 11.37 7.69
CA MET A 83 -4.89 10.27 8.43
C MET A 83 -3.47 10.60 8.88
N PRO A 84 -3.00 10.04 10.04
CA PRO A 84 -1.60 10.04 10.42
C PRO A 84 -0.75 9.27 9.41
N LYS A 85 0.41 9.79 9.05
CA LYS A 85 1.35 9.15 8.13
C LYS A 85 2.71 8.94 8.79
N LEU A 86 3.28 7.76 8.57
CA LEU A 86 4.59 7.37 9.04
C LEU A 86 5.48 7.09 7.82
N VAL A 87 6.60 7.78 7.71
CA VAL A 87 7.49 7.69 6.55
C VAL A 87 8.75 6.91 6.91
N ALA A 88 8.90 5.73 6.34
CA ALA A 88 10.13 4.93 6.49
C ALA A 88 11.25 5.54 5.63
N SER A 89 12.21 6.20 6.28
CA SER A 89 13.34 6.84 5.62
C SER A 89 14.58 6.87 6.52
N ARG A 90 15.75 6.66 5.92
CA ARG A 90 17.03 6.82 6.59
C ARG A 90 17.70 8.17 6.33
N SER A 91 17.16 8.96 5.42
CA SER A 91 17.80 10.21 4.95
C SER A 91 16.86 11.41 4.97
N LEU A 92 15.55 11.24 5.16
CA LEU A 92 14.61 12.34 5.30
C LEU A 92 14.63 12.83 6.75
N ALA A 93 14.90 14.10 6.95
CA ALA A 93 14.92 14.68 8.30
C ALA A 93 13.52 15.09 8.77
N LEU A 94 12.70 15.63 7.86
CA LEU A 94 11.34 16.08 8.11
C LEU A 94 10.41 15.65 6.97
N ALA A 95 9.14 15.48 7.27
CA ALA A 95 8.08 15.10 6.32
C ALA A 95 6.94 16.14 6.41
N THR A 96 7.17 17.33 5.87
CA THR A 96 6.28 18.51 6.03
C THR A 96 5.36 18.74 4.82
N GLU A 97 5.68 18.20 3.65
CA GLU A 97 4.98 18.46 2.38
C GLU A 97 3.60 17.83 2.30
N TRP A 98 3.32 16.86 3.14
CA TRP A 98 2.00 16.25 3.29
C TRP A 98 1.61 16.26 4.76
N GLN A 99 0.49 16.91 5.07
CA GLN A 99 0.03 17.10 6.46
C GLN A 99 -0.06 15.77 7.24
N ASN A 100 0.11 15.84 8.56
CA ASN A 100 0.07 14.70 9.47
C ASN A 100 1.10 13.61 9.17
N SER A 101 2.21 13.96 8.51
CA SER A 101 3.32 13.07 8.25
C SER A 101 4.42 13.23 9.30
N SER A 102 5.01 12.12 9.68
CA SER A 102 6.20 12.05 10.53
C SER A 102 7.19 11.04 9.99
N VAL A 103 8.49 11.32 10.14
CA VAL A 103 9.53 10.35 9.78
C VAL A 103 9.59 9.29 10.87
N LEU A 104 9.69 8.02 10.45
CA LEU A 104 9.88 6.90 11.37
C LEU A 104 11.25 7.02 12.03
N ASP A 105 11.28 7.01 13.35
CA ASP A 105 12.50 6.95 14.14
C ASP A 105 12.86 5.50 14.46
N GLY A 106 14.12 5.13 14.19
CA GLY A 106 14.65 3.81 14.48
C GLY A 106 14.35 2.71 13.43
N ASP A 107 14.27 1.48 13.91
CA ASP A 107 14.08 0.30 13.06
C ASP A 107 12.63 0.10 12.65
N LEU A 108 12.41 -0.14 11.34
CA LEU A 108 11.08 -0.30 10.76
C LEU A 108 10.30 -1.46 11.41
N VAL A 109 10.95 -2.61 11.59
CA VAL A 109 10.30 -3.84 12.10
C VAL A 109 9.90 -3.65 13.56
N ALA A 110 10.79 -3.09 14.37
CA ALA A 110 10.53 -2.81 15.77
C ALA A 110 9.38 -1.80 15.94
N THR A 111 9.42 -0.70 15.18
CA THR A 111 8.38 0.33 15.21
C THR A 111 7.02 -0.20 14.79
N VAL A 112 6.95 -1.03 13.72
CA VAL A 112 5.68 -1.62 13.28
C VAL A 112 5.13 -2.58 14.33
N ARG A 113 5.97 -3.42 14.96
CA ARG A 113 5.53 -4.31 16.04
C ARG A 113 4.96 -3.55 17.24
N GLU A 114 5.56 -2.45 17.60
CA GLU A 114 5.11 -1.61 18.71
C GLU A 114 3.78 -0.92 18.37
N ARG A 115 3.72 -0.20 17.24
CA ARG A 115 2.54 0.56 16.83
C ARG A 115 1.33 -0.32 16.54
N LYS A 116 1.54 -1.51 16.01
CA LYS A 116 0.49 -2.52 15.79
C LYS A 116 -0.25 -2.91 17.08
N ARG A 117 0.30 -2.65 18.27
CA ARG A 117 -0.41 -2.91 19.54
C ARG A 117 -1.53 -1.91 19.80
N ALA A 118 -1.45 -0.73 19.19
CA ALA A 118 -2.40 0.37 19.45
C ALA A 118 -3.44 0.54 18.34
N SER A 119 -3.03 0.44 17.07
CA SER A 119 -3.90 0.70 15.91
C SER A 119 -3.51 -0.09 14.68
N ASP A 120 -4.43 -0.22 13.73
CA ASP A 120 -4.14 -0.77 12.41
C ASP A 120 -3.11 0.10 11.68
N ILE A 121 -2.25 -0.54 10.90
CA ILE A 121 -1.24 0.11 10.06
C ILE A 121 -1.52 -0.27 8.62
N MET A 122 -1.90 0.69 7.79
CA MET A 122 -2.00 0.50 6.34
C MET A 122 -0.66 0.80 5.69
N VAL A 123 -0.24 -0.04 4.77
CA VAL A 123 1.03 0.09 4.04
C VAL A 123 0.74 0.28 2.56
N MET A 124 1.12 1.43 2.00
CA MET A 124 1.02 1.75 0.58
C MET A 124 2.42 2.02 0.04
N GLY A 125 3.11 0.99 -0.41
CA GLY A 125 4.50 1.12 -0.87
C GLY A 125 5.47 1.67 0.23
N SER A 126 6.72 1.76 -0.08
CA SER A 126 7.37 1.26 -1.30
C SER A 126 7.53 -0.27 -1.26
N THR A 127 7.91 -0.84 -2.42
CA THR A 127 8.22 -2.28 -2.53
C THR A 127 9.18 -2.74 -1.43
N SER A 128 10.19 -1.95 -1.09
CA SER A 128 11.16 -2.28 -0.03
C SER A 128 10.52 -2.37 1.35
N VAL A 129 9.56 -1.51 1.68
CA VAL A 129 8.81 -1.55 2.96
C VAL A 129 7.95 -2.79 3.00
N VAL A 130 7.14 -3.03 1.96
CA VAL A 130 6.28 -4.22 1.87
C VAL A 130 7.10 -5.50 1.98
N ARG A 131 8.21 -5.61 1.24
CA ARG A 131 9.13 -6.76 1.29
C ARG A 131 9.69 -7.00 2.69
N THR A 132 10.15 -5.93 3.37
CA THR A 132 10.66 -6.05 4.74
C THR A 132 9.59 -6.60 5.68
N LEU A 133 8.38 -6.07 5.63
CA LEU A 133 7.29 -6.51 6.51
C LEU A 133 6.85 -7.95 6.21
N THR A 134 6.79 -8.34 4.93
CA THR A 134 6.48 -9.71 4.50
C THR A 134 7.56 -10.70 4.97
N THR A 135 8.82 -10.36 4.80
CA THR A 135 9.97 -11.20 5.24
C THR A 135 9.94 -11.47 6.75
N HIS A 136 9.45 -10.51 7.54
CA HIS A 136 9.35 -10.64 9.00
C HIS A 136 7.98 -11.14 9.49
N ASP A 137 7.14 -11.66 8.58
CA ASP A 137 5.77 -12.17 8.85
C ASP A 137 4.90 -11.18 9.65
N LEU A 138 5.01 -9.89 9.33
CA LEU A 138 4.26 -8.83 10.01
C LEU A 138 2.95 -8.48 9.32
N VAL A 139 2.78 -8.82 8.04
CA VAL A 139 1.57 -8.52 7.29
C VAL A 139 0.45 -9.49 7.68
N ASP A 140 -0.71 -8.93 8.04
CA ASP A 140 -1.89 -9.70 8.42
C ASP A 140 -2.94 -9.76 7.30
N GLU A 141 -3.00 -8.73 6.47
CA GLU A 141 -4.02 -8.60 5.43
C GLU A 141 -3.42 -7.96 4.18
N TYR A 142 -3.84 -8.46 3.01
CA TYR A 142 -3.54 -7.85 1.71
C TYR A 142 -4.86 -7.43 1.06
N ARG A 143 -4.98 -6.15 0.71
CA ARG A 143 -6.06 -5.59 -0.13
C ARG A 143 -5.48 -5.20 -1.47
N LEU A 144 -5.65 -6.06 -2.43
CA LEU A 144 -5.05 -5.92 -3.75
C LEU A 144 -6.10 -5.53 -4.77
N LEU A 145 -5.77 -4.58 -5.64
CA LEU A 145 -6.52 -4.32 -6.84
C LEU A 145 -5.73 -4.87 -8.02
N ILE A 146 -6.18 -6.01 -8.57
CA ILE A 146 -5.50 -6.74 -9.63
C ILE A 146 -6.02 -6.28 -10.98
N PHE A 147 -5.13 -5.74 -11.80
CA PHE A 147 -5.42 -5.24 -13.15
C PHE A 147 -5.13 -6.30 -14.22
N PRO A 148 -5.93 -6.38 -15.29
CA PRO A 148 -5.81 -7.39 -16.33
C PRO A 148 -4.66 -7.09 -17.31
N VAL A 149 -3.43 -6.95 -16.79
CA VAL A 149 -2.22 -6.68 -17.56
C VAL A 149 -1.09 -7.61 -17.13
N VAL A 150 -0.30 -8.06 -18.10
CA VAL A 150 0.96 -8.76 -17.90
C VAL A 150 2.07 -7.82 -18.34
N LEU A 151 2.97 -7.46 -17.44
CA LEU A 151 4.06 -6.51 -17.68
C LEU A 151 5.38 -7.21 -18.05
N GLY A 152 5.58 -8.44 -17.58
CA GLY A 152 6.77 -9.27 -17.88
C GLY A 152 8.04 -8.84 -17.14
N SER A 153 8.10 -7.62 -16.60
CA SER A 153 9.23 -7.07 -15.84
C SER A 153 8.74 -6.05 -14.83
N GLY A 154 9.59 -5.67 -13.87
CA GLY A 154 9.27 -4.71 -12.81
C GLY A 154 9.33 -5.33 -11.42
N GLU A 155 9.21 -4.50 -10.39
CA GLU A 155 9.21 -4.95 -8.99
C GLU A 155 7.88 -5.64 -8.65
N ARG A 156 7.98 -6.87 -8.15
CA ARG A 156 6.82 -7.69 -7.77
C ARG A 156 6.49 -7.57 -6.30
N LEU A 157 5.19 -7.72 -5.98
CA LEU A 157 4.69 -7.81 -4.61
C LEU A 157 5.32 -9.01 -3.88
N PHE A 158 5.39 -10.15 -4.56
CA PHE A 158 6.02 -11.38 -4.08
C PHE A 158 7.14 -11.79 -5.05
N PRO A 159 8.36 -11.22 -4.89
CA PRO A 159 9.51 -11.60 -5.70
C PRO A 159 10.02 -12.99 -5.35
N ASP A 160 10.91 -13.53 -6.19
CA ASP A 160 11.60 -14.79 -5.93
C ASP A 160 12.30 -14.74 -4.56
N GLY A 161 12.21 -15.83 -3.81
CA GLY A 161 12.71 -15.92 -2.43
C GLY A 161 11.79 -15.34 -1.36
N THR A 162 10.58 -14.90 -1.71
CA THR A 162 9.56 -14.56 -0.71
C THR A 162 9.28 -15.78 0.18
N VAL A 163 9.21 -15.55 1.49
CA VAL A 163 8.86 -16.61 2.45
C VAL A 163 7.44 -17.13 2.15
N PRO A 164 7.27 -18.45 1.95
CA PRO A 164 5.95 -19.00 1.69
C PRO A 164 4.95 -18.71 2.80
N ALA A 165 3.72 -18.42 2.42
CA ALA A 165 2.67 -18.08 3.35
C ALA A 165 1.30 -18.49 2.81
N ASP A 166 0.47 -19.11 3.65
CA ASP A 166 -0.91 -19.40 3.30
C ASP A 166 -1.79 -18.17 3.56
N LEU A 167 -2.71 -17.95 2.63
CA LEU A 167 -3.67 -16.84 2.69
C LEU A 167 -5.09 -17.39 2.61
N THR A 168 -5.99 -16.79 3.37
CA THR A 168 -7.42 -17.06 3.30
C THR A 168 -8.11 -15.96 2.48
N LEU A 169 -8.92 -16.33 1.51
CA LEU A 169 -9.72 -15.38 0.74
C LEU A 169 -10.93 -14.90 1.57
N GLU A 170 -10.95 -13.61 1.87
CA GLU A 170 -12.08 -12.97 2.56
C GLU A 170 -13.09 -12.38 1.57
N SER A 171 -12.61 -11.81 0.47
CA SER A 171 -13.48 -11.16 -0.52
C SER A 171 -12.81 -11.07 -1.88
N ALA A 172 -13.60 -11.24 -2.94
CA ALA A 172 -13.22 -10.91 -4.31
C ALA A 172 -14.39 -10.17 -4.97
N ARG A 173 -14.14 -8.98 -5.52
CA ARG A 173 -15.15 -8.13 -6.16
C ARG A 173 -14.57 -7.44 -7.38
N THR A 174 -15.32 -7.38 -8.45
CA THR A 174 -14.98 -6.58 -9.62
C THR A 174 -15.08 -5.08 -9.29
N LYS A 175 -14.14 -4.28 -9.84
CA LYS A 175 -14.18 -2.84 -9.82
C LYS A 175 -13.72 -2.34 -11.20
N GLY A 176 -14.69 -2.02 -12.07
CA GLY A 176 -14.41 -1.84 -13.49
C GLY A 176 -13.82 -3.12 -14.09
N GLN A 177 -12.69 -2.99 -14.78
CA GLN A 177 -11.97 -4.13 -15.35
C GLN A 177 -10.96 -4.77 -14.38
N ALA A 178 -10.77 -4.21 -13.20
CA ALA A 178 -9.91 -4.78 -12.16
C ALA A 178 -10.70 -5.66 -11.16
N VAL A 179 -9.99 -6.48 -10.41
CA VAL A 179 -10.56 -7.29 -9.32
C VAL A 179 -9.93 -6.86 -8.00
N ARG A 180 -10.76 -6.38 -7.08
CA ARG A 180 -10.35 -6.18 -5.71
C ARG A 180 -10.40 -7.50 -4.96
N ILE A 181 -9.28 -7.89 -4.34
CA ILE A 181 -9.17 -9.08 -3.53
C ILE A 181 -8.70 -8.70 -2.14
N ILE A 182 -9.32 -9.31 -1.12
CA ILE A 182 -8.89 -9.21 0.28
C ILE A 182 -8.47 -10.60 0.74
N TYR A 183 -7.22 -10.72 1.15
CA TYR A 183 -6.65 -11.91 1.76
C TYR A 183 -6.20 -11.63 3.18
N THR A 184 -6.45 -12.56 4.08
CA THR A 184 -5.85 -12.58 5.43
C THR A 184 -4.75 -13.62 5.52
N ARG A 185 -3.72 -13.32 6.30
CA ARG A 185 -2.62 -14.24 6.57
C ARG A 185 -3.11 -15.38 7.47
N THR A 186 -3.07 -16.60 6.97
CA THR A 186 -3.35 -17.80 7.77
C THR A 186 -2.11 -18.13 8.59
N ARG A 187 -2.16 -17.89 9.90
CA ARG A 187 -1.14 -18.38 10.84
C ARG A 187 -1.62 -19.68 11.43
N GLY A 188 -0.80 -20.74 11.34
CA GLY A 188 -1.12 -22.02 11.97
C GLY A 188 -1.46 -21.83 13.46
N GLN A 189 -2.44 -22.59 13.90
CA GLN A 189 -2.77 -22.72 15.32
C GLN A 189 -1.64 -23.41 16.06
#